data_5673ec304e2d2d403f76ca06461d05ff
#
_entry.id   5673ec304e2d2d403f76ca06461d05ff
#
_cell.length_a   1.000
_cell.length_b   1.000
_cell.length_c   1.000
_cell.angle_alpha   90.00
_cell.angle_beta   90.00
_cell.angle_gamma   90.00
#
_symmetry.space_group_name_H-M   'P 1'
#
loop_
_entity.id
_entity.type
_entity.pdbx_description
1 polymer ?
#
loop_
_entity_poly.entity_id
_entity_poly.type
_entity_poly.pdbx_seq_one_letter_code
_entity_poly.pdbx_strand_id
1 'polypeptide(L)'
;GGDLQDQVTLNLLLNHIDFGLEPHEAVVVPRFITGHHQGSFDPNPDRRAAFISPAGLTLHKDVPAPIREQLAGRGHKLRVVGGPLAHPVMLVIDPGTGVVRGAGDPRVGRRVGVLDPLP
;
A
#
# COMPACT_ATOMS: atom_id res chain seq x y z
N GLY A 1 -7.72 -8.74 -4.46
CA GLY A 1 -7.04 -8.14 -5.58
C GLY A 1 -7.69 -6.87 -6.10
N GLY A 2 -7.58 -6.66 -7.38
CA GLY A 2 -8.14 -5.49 -8.03
C GLY A 2 -7.40 -4.21 -7.70
N ASP A 3 -8.09 -3.08 -7.83
CA ASP A 3 -7.53 -1.74 -7.71
C ASP A 3 -6.78 -1.46 -6.39
N LEU A 4 -7.14 -2.15 -5.33
CA LEU A 4 -6.41 -2.08 -4.05
C LEU A 4 -5.00 -2.65 -4.15
N GLN A 5 -4.82 -3.72 -4.91
CA GLN A 5 -3.54 -4.41 -5.07
C GLN A 5 -2.51 -3.51 -5.75
N ASP A 6 -2.92 -2.82 -6.80
CA ASP A 6 -2.06 -1.89 -7.54
C ASP A 6 -1.62 -0.71 -6.66
N GLN A 7 -2.54 -0.15 -5.88
CA GLN A 7 -2.23 0.93 -4.95
C GLN A 7 -1.25 0.51 -3.86
N VAL A 8 -1.42 -0.70 -3.31
CA VAL A 8 -0.51 -1.22 -2.28
C VAL A 8 0.87 -1.49 -2.87
N THR A 9 0.94 -2.07 -4.06
CA THR A 9 2.20 -2.28 -4.77
C THR A 9 2.92 -0.96 -5.02
N LEU A 10 2.22 0.06 -5.50
CA LEU A 10 2.80 1.39 -5.70
C LEU A 10 3.33 1.98 -4.39
N ASN A 11 2.57 1.90 -3.29
CA ASN A 11 3.06 2.37 -1.98
C ASN A 11 4.37 1.68 -1.57
N LEU A 12 4.50 0.36 -1.76
CA LEU A 12 5.71 -0.38 -1.43
C LEU A 12 6.90 0.02 -2.31
N LEU A 13 6.67 0.17 -3.62
CA LEU A 13 7.71 0.59 -4.56
C LEU A 13 8.23 1.98 -4.25
N LEU A 14 7.36 2.96 -3.99
CA LEU A 14 7.76 4.31 -3.60
C LEU A 14 8.53 4.30 -2.28
N ASN A 15 8.06 3.54 -1.29
CA ASN A 15 8.77 3.42 -0.01
C ASN A 15 10.20 2.89 -0.18
N HIS A 16 10.39 1.91 -1.05
CA HIS A 16 11.70 1.32 -1.27
C HIS A 16 12.56 2.17 -2.21
N ILE A 17 12.04 2.60 -3.37
CA ILE A 17 12.82 3.25 -4.43
C ILE A 17 13.08 4.71 -4.09
N ASP A 18 12.04 5.46 -3.71
CA ASP A 18 12.15 6.92 -3.51
C ASP A 18 12.57 7.29 -2.09
N PHE A 19 12.14 6.52 -1.09
CA PHE A 19 12.44 6.78 0.31
C PHE A 19 13.53 5.87 0.88
N GLY A 20 14.05 4.91 0.10
CA GLY A 20 15.18 4.05 0.47
C GLY A 20 14.89 3.09 1.62
N LEU A 21 13.62 2.79 1.90
CA LEU A 21 13.28 1.88 2.99
C LEU A 21 13.61 0.43 2.65
N GLU A 22 14.16 -0.29 3.60
CA GLU A 22 14.35 -1.73 3.47
C GLU A 22 12.99 -2.46 3.45
N PRO A 23 12.91 -3.69 2.88
CA PRO A 23 11.64 -4.42 2.77
C PRO A 23 10.86 -4.52 4.09
N HIS A 24 11.54 -4.76 5.22
CA HIS A 24 10.90 -4.89 6.52
C HIS A 24 10.31 -3.56 7.05
N GLU A 25 10.88 -2.43 6.67
CA GLU A 25 10.35 -1.11 6.96
C GLU A 25 9.21 -0.76 6.01
N ALA A 26 9.42 -0.97 4.70
CA ALA A 26 8.45 -0.62 3.66
C ALA A 26 7.08 -1.28 3.86
N VAL A 27 7.04 -2.52 4.35
CA VAL A 27 5.78 -3.25 4.57
C VAL A 27 5.01 -2.82 5.82
N VAL A 28 5.63 -2.08 6.76
CA VAL A 28 4.99 -1.65 8.01
C VAL A 28 4.69 -0.15 8.09
N VAL A 29 5.23 0.66 7.17
CA VAL A 29 4.90 2.10 7.12
C VAL A 29 3.39 2.30 6.98
N PRO A 30 2.81 3.32 7.66
CA PRO A 30 1.41 3.67 7.50
C PRO A 30 1.07 3.92 6.04
N ARG A 31 0.07 3.19 5.53
CA ARG A 31 -0.35 3.24 4.14
C ARG A 31 -1.62 4.06 3.96
N PHE A 32 -1.88 4.40 2.71
CA PHE A 32 -3.13 4.97 2.28
C PHE A 32 -3.68 4.22 1.06
N ILE A 33 -4.97 4.35 0.85
CA ILE A 33 -5.67 3.94 -0.37
C ILE A 33 -6.66 5.02 -0.76
N THR A 34 -6.87 5.20 -2.05
CA THR A 34 -7.85 6.16 -2.56
C THR A 34 -9.00 5.45 -3.26
N GLY A 35 -10.19 6.05 -3.17
CA GLY A 35 -11.35 5.69 -3.98
C GLY A 35 -11.59 6.68 -5.11
N HIS A 36 -10.68 7.65 -5.33
CA HIS A 36 -10.82 8.65 -6.40
C HIS A 36 -10.38 8.09 -7.76
N HIS A 37 -10.99 6.97 -8.13
CA HIS A 37 -10.79 6.31 -9.42
C HIS A 37 -12.06 5.56 -9.81
N GLN A 38 -12.15 5.22 -11.09
CA GLN A 38 -13.23 4.35 -11.58
C GLN A 38 -12.97 2.91 -11.13
N GLY A 39 -14.02 2.20 -10.73
CA GLY A 39 -13.92 0.78 -10.41
C GLY A 39 -13.56 -0.02 -11.66
N SER A 40 -12.44 -0.79 -11.60
CA SER A 40 -11.98 -1.59 -12.75
C SER A 40 -12.95 -2.72 -13.10
N PHE A 41 -13.69 -3.19 -12.09
CA PHE A 41 -14.67 -4.28 -12.27
C PHE A 41 -16.11 -3.80 -12.37
N ASP A 42 -16.34 -2.48 -12.38
CA ASP A 42 -17.67 -1.92 -12.58
C ASP A 42 -17.97 -1.85 -14.09
N PRO A 43 -18.95 -2.64 -14.59
CA PRO A 43 -19.31 -2.66 -16.00
C PRO A 43 -20.17 -1.47 -16.44
N ASN A 44 -20.37 -0.47 -15.58
CA ASN A 44 -21.23 0.68 -15.86
C ASN A 44 -20.74 1.43 -17.12
N PRO A 45 -21.56 1.55 -18.18
CA PRO A 45 -21.19 2.28 -19.39
C PRO A 45 -21.02 3.78 -19.16
N ASP A 46 -21.69 4.36 -18.16
CA ASP A 46 -21.39 5.71 -17.66
C ASP A 46 -20.17 5.67 -16.75
N ARG A 47 -19.03 5.94 -17.33
CA ARG A 47 -17.74 5.89 -16.60
C ARG A 47 -17.63 6.95 -15.51
N ARG A 48 -18.43 8.01 -15.54
CA ARG A 48 -18.49 9.01 -14.46
C ARG A 48 -19.19 8.45 -13.23
N ALA A 49 -20.24 7.65 -13.42
CA ALA A 49 -20.94 6.96 -12.33
C ALA A 49 -20.12 5.80 -11.73
N ALA A 50 -19.09 5.32 -12.42
CA ALA A 50 -18.21 4.23 -11.97
C ALA A 50 -17.13 4.65 -10.96
N PHE A 51 -17.03 5.94 -10.59
CA PHE A 51 -16.10 6.38 -9.54
C PHE A 51 -16.52 5.82 -8.18
N ILE A 52 -15.58 5.16 -7.49
CA ILE A 52 -15.85 4.50 -6.19
C ILE A 52 -16.12 5.54 -5.11
N SER A 53 -15.25 6.54 -4.97
CA SER A 53 -15.40 7.62 -3.99
C SER A 53 -14.59 8.84 -4.42
N PRO A 54 -15.22 9.81 -5.11
CA PRO A 54 -14.53 11.04 -5.51
C PRO A 54 -13.91 11.77 -4.31
N ALA A 55 -12.62 12.10 -4.43
CA ALA A 55 -11.77 12.67 -3.39
C ALA A 55 -11.62 11.81 -2.13
N GLY A 56 -12.10 10.56 -2.14
CA GLY A 56 -12.00 9.64 -1.01
C GLY A 56 -10.56 9.18 -0.76
N LEU A 57 -10.11 9.25 0.49
CA LEU A 57 -8.78 8.84 0.93
C LEU A 57 -8.87 8.13 2.29
N THR A 58 -8.56 6.85 2.30
CA THR A 58 -8.47 6.08 3.54
C THR A 58 -7.03 6.04 4.02
N LEU A 59 -6.80 6.40 5.26
CA LEU A 59 -5.48 6.48 5.90
C LEU A 59 -5.42 5.57 7.12
N HIS A 60 -4.26 4.99 7.37
CA HIS A 60 -3.98 4.38 8.65
C HIS A 60 -3.93 5.44 9.76
N LYS A 61 -4.40 5.11 10.97
CA LYS A 61 -4.43 6.03 12.13
C LYS A 61 -3.07 6.58 12.52
N ASP A 62 -1.98 5.86 12.21
CA ASP A 62 -0.62 6.25 12.53
C ASP A 62 -0.03 7.30 11.55
N VAL A 63 -0.78 7.68 10.50
CA VAL A 63 -0.45 8.89 9.74
C VAL A 63 -0.64 10.10 10.66
N PRO A 64 0.38 10.96 10.86
CA PRO A 64 0.32 12.07 11.80
C PRO A 64 -0.87 13.01 11.59
N ALA A 65 -1.48 13.49 12.68
CA ALA A 65 -2.64 14.38 12.61
C ALA A 65 -2.42 15.63 11.73
N PRO A 66 -1.27 16.34 11.82
CA PRO A 66 -1.03 17.50 10.96
C PRO A 66 -1.06 17.16 9.46
N ILE A 67 -0.59 15.97 9.07
CA ILE A 67 -0.64 15.51 7.67
C ILE A 67 -2.09 15.24 7.26
N ARG A 68 -2.87 14.60 8.12
CA ARG A 68 -4.30 14.37 7.89
C ARG A 68 -5.07 15.68 7.70
N GLU A 69 -4.79 16.68 8.54
CA GLU A 69 -5.40 18.01 8.45
C GLU A 69 -5.03 18.72 7.15
N GLN A 70 -3.77 18.66 6.74
CA GLN A 70 -3.33 19.21 5.45
C GLN A 70 -4.04 18.54 4.26
N LEU A 71 -4.18 17.21 4.30
CA LEU A 71 -4.88 16.46 3.26
C LEU A 71 -6.37 16.83 3.21
N ALA A 72 -7.02 16.94 4.36
CA ALA A 72 -8.39 17.41 4.45
C ALA A 72 -8.54 18.85 3.89
N GLY A 73 -7.62 19.75 4.24
CA GLY A 73 -7.58 21.12 3.73
C GLY A 73 -7.37 21.20 2.21
N ARG A 74 -6.78 20.17 1.59
CA ARG A 74 -6.66 20.04 0.12
C ARG A 74 -7.91 19.44 -0.53
N GLY A 75 -8.97 19.16 0.25
CA GLY A 75 -10.25 18.66 -0.24
C GLY A 75 -10.41 17.13 -0.23
N HIS A 76 -9.48 16.40 0.36
CA HIS A 76 -9.64 14.95 0.51
C HIS A 76 -10.70 14.62 1.57
N LYS A 77 -11.58 13.68 1.23
CA LYS A 77 -12.56 13.11 2.17
C LYS A 77 -11.91 11.96 2.92
N LEU A 78 -11.43 12.25 4.13
CA LEU A 78 -10.62 11.30 4.88
C LEU A 78 -11.48 10.25 5.60
N ARG A 79 -11.04 9.00 5.52
CA ARG A 79 -11.45 7.89 6.39
C ARG A 79 -10.21 7.38 7.11
N VAL A 80 -10.19 7.48 8.45
CA VAL A 80 -9.08 6.99 9.28
C VAL A 80 -9.45 5.63 9.86
N VAL A 81 -8.56 4.65 9.69
CA VAL A 81 -8.77 3.28 10.16
C VAL A 81 -7.65 2.83 11.08
N GLY A 82 -7.97 1.99 12.07
CA GLY A 82 -7.02 1.47 13.04
C GLY A 82 -6.33 0.16 12.63
N GLY A 83 -6.89 -0.52 11.63
CA GLY A 83 -6.33 -1.77 11.13
C GLY A 83 -5.41 -1.58 9.92
N PRO A 84 -4.60 -2.57 9.59
CA PRO A 84 -3.72 -2.52 8.44
C PRO A 84 -4.51 -2.46 7.13
N LEU A 85 -4.03 -1.63 6.20
CA LEU A 85 -4.56 -1.53 4.85
C LEU A 85 -3.84 -2.56 3.98
N ALA A 86 -4.54 -3.65 3.66
CA ALA A 86 -4.05 -4.79 2.88
C ALA A 86 -2.99 -5.67 3.59
N HIS A 87 -2.41 -6.62 2.86
CA HIS A 87 -1.56 -7.70 3.38
C HIS A 87 -0.25 -7.77 2.59
N PRO A 88 0.61 -6.73 2.65
CA PRO A 88 1.78 -6.63 1.80
C PRO A 88 2.85 -7.66 2.15
N VAL A 89 3.53 -8.11 1.09
CA VAL A 89 4.79 -8.84 1.11
C VAL A 89 5.69 -8.20 0.07
N MET A 90 6.97 -8.10 0.35
CA MET A 90 7.96 -7.54 -0.56
C MET A 90 9.20 -8.41 -0.60
N LEU A 91 9.72 -8.62 -1.80
CA LEU A 91 11.03 -9.22 -2.06
C LEU A 91 11.84 -8.26 -2.91
N VAL A 92 13.10 -8.09 -2.56
CA VAL A 92 14.07 -7.29 -3.32
C VAL A 92 15.28 -8.17 -3.62
N ILE A 93 15.71 -8.18 -4.86
CA ILE A 93 16.89 -8.90 -5.33
C ILE A 93 17.97 -7.87 -5.64
N ASP A 94 19.11 -7.98 -5.01
CA ASP A 94 20.30 -7.22 -5.39
C ASP A 94 20.91 -7.83 -6.66
N PRO A 95 20.90 -7.11 -7.79
CA PRO A 95 21.39 -7.68 -9.05
C PRO A 95 22.90 -7.89 -9.09
N GLY A 96 23.66 -7.17 -8.23
CA GLY A 96 25.12 -7.30 -8.17
C GLY A 96 25.59 -8.51 -7.36
N THR A 97 24.84 -8.87 -6.32
CA THR A 97 25.22 -9.95 -5.39
C THR A 97 24.29 -11.16 -5.47
N GLY A 98 23.11 -11.03 -6.07
CA GLY A 98 22.09 -12.07 -6.08
C GLY A 98 21.38 -12.25 -4.72
N VAL A 99 21.71 -11.45 -3.71
CA VAL A 99 21.08 -11.53 -2.39
C VAL A 99 19.61 -11.14 -2.48
N VAL A 100 18.76 -12.00 -1.92
CA VAL A 100 17.32 -11.75 -1.81
C VAL A 100 16.98 -11.29 -0.39
N ARG A 101 16.38 -10.13 -0.26
CA ARG A 101 15.82 -9.64 1.00
C ARG A 101 14.31 -9.60 0.89
N GLY A 102 13.61 -10.02 1.95
CA GLY A 102 12.16 -10.03 1.91
C GLY A 102 11.52 -9.83 3.27
N ALA A 103 10.32 -9.28 3.26
CA ALA A 103 9.50 -9.13 4.44
C ALA A 103 8.00 -9.19 4.11
N GLY A 104 7.21 -9.59 5.10
CA GLY A 104 5.76 -9.46 5.09
C GLY A 104 5.29 -8.66 6.31
N ASP A 105 4.16 -7.98 6.19
CA ASP A 105 3.59 -7.22 7.31
C ASP A 105 3.14 -8.19 8.43
N PRO A 106 3.81 -8.19 9.60
CA PRO A 106 3.50 -9.13 10.68
C PRO A 106 2.13 -8.87 11.32
N ARG A 107 1.61 -7.64 11.21
CA ARG A 107 0.29 -7.26 11.75
C ARG A 107 -0.86 -7.99 11.07
N VAL A 108 -0.62 -8.52 9.87
CA VAL A 108 -1.59 -9.33 9.10
C VAL A 108 -1.10 -10.76 8.88
N GLY A 109 -0.15 -11.21 9.70
CA GLY A 109 0.35 -12.58 9.66
C GLY A 109 1.18 -12.91 8.42
N ARG A 110 1.70 -11.91 7.69
CA ARG A 110 2.55 -12.14 6.52
C ARG A 110 4.00 -12.27 6.94
N ARG A 111 4.67 -13.29 6.40
CA ARG A 111 6.08 -13.61 6.68
C ARG A 111 6.75 -14.06 5.40
N VAL A 112 8.06 -13.91 5.36
CA VAL A 112 8.93 -14.48 4.33
C VAL A 112 9.82 -15.50 5.03
N GLY A 113 9.93 -16.68 4.47
CA GLY A 113 10.81 -17.75 4.92
C GLY A 113 11.92 -17.98 3.90
N VAL A 114 13.07 -18.44 4.38
CA VAL A 114 14.16 -18.98 3.56
C VAL A 114 14.08 -20.49 3.65
N LEU A 115 14.15 -21.17 2.52
CA LEU A 115 14.33 -22.61 2.47
C LEU A 115 15.83 -22.87 2.30
N ASP A 116 16.38 -23.72 3.15
CA ASP A 116 17.74 -24.21 2.95
C ASP A 116 17.79 -25.02 1.64
N PRO A 117 18.89 -24.94 0.87
CA PRO A 117 19.07 -25.80 -0.28
C PRO A 117 18.84 -27.26 0.13
N LEU A 118 18.05 -27.97 -0.66
CA LEU A 118 17.95 -29.41 -0.47
C LEU A 118 19.35 -30.03 -0.60
N PRO A 119 19.71 -30.97 0.27
CA PRO A 119 21.01 -31.64 0.22
C PRO A 119 21.19 -32.42 -1.09
#